data_403ea708b8ee281f14f3c63f9f00005b
#
_entry.id   403ea708b8ee281f14f3c63f9f00005b
#
_cell.length_a   1.000
_cell.length_b   1.000
_cell.length_c   1.000
_cell.angle_alpha   90.00
_cell.angle_beta   90.00
_cell.angle_gamma   90.00
#
_symmetry.space_group_name_H-M   'P 1'
#
loop_
_entity.id
_entity.type
_entity.pdbx_description
1 polymer ?
#
loop_
_entity_poly.entity_id
_entity_poly.type
_entity_poly.pdbx_seq_one_letter_code
_entity_poly.pdbx_strand_id
1 'polypeptide(L)'
;MCFTKNIDFNKFSIYPITEVLNEDIIVVKILYKRPINIFFFKKYNYYCPCQKYKYIKGKLNISPLEITIFKRFDYTISINKGFHSFCSEKDAQNSDLIRNFEAVLCKCIIPKGSTISSNGSEIVANQIIFIEELK
;
A
#
# COMPACT_ATOMS: atom_id res chain seq x y z
N MET A 1 6.90 5.13 5.41
CA MET A 1 5.53 5.40 5.91
C MET A 1 5.05 4.18 6.66
N CYS A 2 4.71 4.34 7.92
CA CYS A 2 4.19 3.26 8.75
C CYS A 2 2.67 3.35 8.79
N PHE A 3 2.01 2.24 8.52
CA PHE A 3 0.58 2.12 8.72
C PHE A 3 0.28 2.01 10.22
N THR A 4 -0.64 2.81 10.71
CA THR A 4 -1.12 2.73 12.09
C THR A 4 -2.64 2.64 12.13
N LYS A 5 -3.15 1.89 13.07
CA LYS A 5 -4.57 1.69 13.29
C LYS A 5 -4.86 1.63 14.77
N ASN A 6 -5.82 2.43 15.23
CA ASN A 6 -6.31 2.34 16.60
C ASN A 6 -7.26 1.14 16.74
N ILE A 7 -7.13 0.41 17.82
CA ILE A 7 -7.98 -0.73 18.12
C ILE A 7 -8.86 -0.39 19.32
N ASP A 8 -10.17 -0.52 19.14
CA ASP A 8 -11.10 -0.53 20.24
C ASP A 8 -11.09 -1.93 20.87
N PHE A 9 -10.52 -2.05 22.05
CA PHE A 9 -10.33 -3.33 22.74
C PHE A 9 -11.65 -4.04 23.05
N ASN A 10 -12.71 -3.28 23.31
CA ASN A 10 -14.02 -3.84 23.59
C ASN A 10 -14.66 -4.50 22.36
N LYS A 11 -14.19 -4.12 21.16
CA LYS A 11 -14.64 -4.64 19.87
C LYS A 11 -13.62 -5.57 19.21
N PHE A 12 -12.57 -5.92 19.89
CA PHE A 12 -11.46 -6.69 19.33
C PHE A 12 -11.90 -8.01 18.70
N SER A 13 -12.88 -8.68 19.29
CA SER A 13 -13.42 -9.94 18.78
C SER A 13 -14.33 -9.75 17.54
N ILE A 14 -14.85 -8.54 17.32
CA ILE A 14 -15.77 -8.21 16.23
C ILE A 14 -15.01 -7.63 15.02
N TYR A 15 -13.95 -6.84 15.28
CA TYR A 15 -13.14 -6.20 14.24
C TYR A 15 -11.73 -6.77 14.29
N PRO A 16 -11.43 -7.80 13.48
CA PRO A 16 -10.08 -8.38 13.45
C PRO A 16 -9.04 -7.34 13.00
N ILE A 17 -7.82 -7.47 13.51
CA ILE A 17 -6.67 -6.64 13.11
C ILE A 17 -6.41 -6.80 11.62
N THR A 18 -6.54 -8.03 11.13
CA THR A 18 -6.40 -8.38 9.72
C THR A 18 -7.60 -9.16 9.24
N GLU A 19 -7.85 -9.09 7.95
CA GLU A 19 -8.90 -9.88 7.30
C GLU A 19 -8.38 -10.45 5.98
N VAL A 20 -9.02 -11.53 5.53
CA VAL A 20 -8.72 -12.15 4.24
C VAL A 20 -9.76 -11.69 3.23
N LEU A 21 -9.30 -11.21 2.07
CA LEU A 21 -10.20 -10.72 1.02
C LEU A 21 -10.94 -11.87 0.32
N ASN A 22 -12.25 -11.67 0.13
CA ASN A 22 -13.12 -12.58 -0.62
C ASN A 22 -13.14 -12.31 -2.11
N GLU A 23 -12.62 -11.16 -2.54
CA GLU A 23 -12.58 -10.73 -3.94
C GLU A 23 -11.37 -9.83 -4.19
N ASP A 24 -11.02 -9.62 -5.46
CA ASP A 24 -10.00 -8.65 -5.84
C ASP A 24 -10.50 -7.24 -5.53
N ILE A 25 -9.62 -6.39 -5.02
CA ILE A 25 -9.94 -4.97 -4.83
C ILE A 25 -8.94 -4.08 -5.56
N ILE A 26 -9.45 -2.95 -6.04
CA ILE A 26 -8.64 -1.92 -6.69
C ILE A 26 -8.23 -0.90 -5.63
N VAL A 27 -6.94 -0.59 -5.60
CA VAL A 27 -6.36 0.41 -4.69
C VAL A 27 -5.47 1.37 -5.47
N VAL A 28 -5.15 2.50 -4.87
CA VAL A 28 -4.25 3.50 -5.43
C VAL A 28 -2.96 3.52 -4.62
N LYS A 29 -1.85 3.45 -5.32
CA LYS A 29 -0.52 3.50 -4.71
C LYS A 29 0.27 4.67 -5.28
N ILE A 30 1.01 5.36 -4.43
CA ILE A 30 1.98 6.37 -4.87
C ILE A 30 3.30 5.67 -5.12
N LEU A 31 3.78 5.76 -6.36
CA LEU A 31 5.09 5.24 -6.75
C LEU A 31 5.95 6.38 -7.29
N TYR A 32 7.25 6.25 -7.19
CA TYR A 32 8.21 7.15 -7.82
C TYR A 32 8.56 6.63 -9.20
N LYS A 33 8.28 7.44 -10.21
CA LYS A 33 8.54 7.15 -11.61
C LYS A 33 9.89 7.74 -12.01
N ARG A 34 10.83 6.88 -12.37
CA ARG A 34 12.19 7.28 -12.75
C ARG A 34 12.50 6.84 -14.17
N PRO A 35 12.99 7.74 -15.04
CA PRO A 35 13.35 7.38 -16.40
C PRO A 35 14.61 6.53 -16.41
N ILE A 36 14.62 5.56 -17.33
CA ILE A 36 15.83 4.82 -17.71
C ILE A 36 16.13 5.17 -19.15
N ASN A 37 17.29 5.77 -19.42
CA ASN A 37 17.73 6.00 -20.78
C ASN A 37 18.44 4.75 -21.30
N ILE A 38 17.73 3.96 -22.12
CA ILE A 38 18.30 2.84 -22.84
C ILE A 38 18.27 3.18 -24.32
N PHE A 39 19.41 3.51 -24.91
CA PHE A 39 19.57 3.88 -26.32
C PHE A 39 18.61 5.03 -26.71
N PHE A 40 17.66 4.78 -27.62
CA PHE A 40 16.70 5.77 -28.12
C PHE A 40 15.31 5.65 -27.47
N PHE A 41 15.13 4.75 -26.50
CA PHE A 41 13.85 4.50 -25.88
C PHE A 41 13.80 5.07 -24.46
N LYS A 42 12.77 5.86 -24.15
CA LYS A 42 12.46 6.23 -22.78
C LYS A 42 11.64 5.12 -22.14
N LYS A 43 12.25 4.39 -21.22
CA LYS A 43 11.55 3.50 -20.31
C LYS A 43 11.49 4.12 -18.92
N TYR A 44 10.49 3.74 -18.14
CA TYR A 44 10.32 4.21 -16.77
C TYR A 44 10.28 3.02 -15.84
N ASN A 45 10.95 3.17 -14.69
CA ASN A 45 10.81 2.26 -13.56
C ASN A 45 9.96 2.91 -12.48
N TYR A 46 9.22 2.09 -11.74
CA TYR A 46 8.36 2.51 -10.66
C TYR A 46 8.87 1.92 -9.35
N TYR A 47 9.13 2.79 -8.37
CA TYR A 47 9.72 2.41 -7.09
C TYR A 47 8.81 2.79 -5.94
N CYS A 48 8.82 1.98 -4.88
CA CYS A 48 8.19 2.34 -3.62
C CYS A 48 8.96 3.50 -2.97
N PRO A 49 8.28 4.58 -2.53
CA PRO A 49 8.95 5.72 -1.92
C PRO A 49 9.77 5.38 -0.67
N CYS A 50 9.29 4.42 0.13
CA CYS A 50 9.87 4.12 1.44
C CYS A 50 10.91 3.00 1.43
N GLN A 51 10.80 2.05 0.51
CA GLN A 51 11.60 0.81 0.54
C GLN A 51 12.51 0.63 -0.67
N LYS A 52 12.52 1.58 -1.61
CA LYS A 52 13.26 1.49 -2.88
C LYS A 52 12.96 0.21 -3.68
N TYR A 53 11.82 -0.41 -3.43
CA TYR A 53 11.38 -1.61 -4.11
C TYR A 53 10.85 -1.26 -5.49
N LYS A 54 11.35 -1.98 -6.51
CA LYS A 54 10.93 -1.79 -7.90
C LYS A 54 9.70 -2.64 -8.22
N TYR A 55 8.65 -1.99 -8.75
CA TYR A 55 7.44 -2.68 -9.20
C TYR A 55 7.47 -2.95 -10.69
N ILE A 56 7.06 -4.15 -11.09
CA ILE A 56 6.92 -4.57 -12.48
C ILE A 56 5.43 -4.74 -12.76
N LYS A 57 4.93 -4.13 -13.84
CA LYS A 57 3.52 -4.26 -14.24
C LYS A 57 3.10 -5.71 -14.38
N GLY A 58 1.94 -6.04 -13.81
CA GLY A 58 1.33 -7.35 -13.90
C GLY A 58 1.95 -8.43 -13.04
N LYS A 59 3.05 -8.15 -12.35
CA LYS A 59 3.72 -9.11 -11.49
C LYS A 59 3.08 -9.14 -10.10
N LEU A 60 2.78 -10.33 -9.60
CA LEU A 60 2.37 -10.53 -8.21
C LEU A 60 3.56 -10.32 -7.28
N ASN A 61 3.39 -9.43 -6.32
CA ASN A 61 4.37 -9.17 -5.27
C ASN A 61 3.84 -9.72 -3.95
N ILE A 62 4.68 -10.40 -3.20
CA ILE A 62 4.35 -11.03 -1.93
C ILE A 62 5.30 -10.56 -0.85
N SER A 63 4.77 -10.15 0.29
CA SER A 63 5.54 -9.77 1.48
C SER A 63 4.73 -10.11 2.72
N PRO A 64 5.35 -10.70 3.75
CA PRO A 64 4.64 -10.91 5.01
C PRO A 64 4.24 -9.58 5.63
N LEU A 65 3.17 -9.59 6.43
CA LEU A 65 2.82 -8.48 7.29
C LEU A 65 3.58 -8.61 8.61
N GLU A 66 4.20 -7.53 9.03
CA GLU A 66 4.85 -7.45 10.34
C GLU A 66 4.07 -6.46 11.20
N ILE A 67 3.39 -6.99 12.23
CA ILE A 67 2.47 -6.24 13.06
C ILE A 67 3.09 -6.02 14.44
N THR A 68 3.13 -4.77 14.89
CA THR A 68 3.54 -4.40 16.24
C THR A 68 2.37 -3.74 16.95
N ILE A 69 2.11 -4.18 18.18
CA ILE A 69 1.04 -3.63 19.01
C ILE A 69 1.65 -2.73 20.05
N PHE A 70 1.21 -1.48 20.10
CA PHE A 70 1.62 -0.51 21.11
C PHE A 70 0.47 -0.27 22.10
N LYS A 71 0.77 -0.40 23.39
CA LYS A 71 -0.16 -0.06 24.45
C LYS A 71 0.30 1.24 25.11
N ARG A 72 -0.44 2.32 24.83
CA ARG A 72 -0.32 3.59 25.58
C ARG A 72 -1.65 3.84 26.28
N PHE A 73 -2.35 4.92 25.94
CA PHE A 73 -3.72 5.17 26.42
C PHE A 73 -4.73 4.32 25.67
N ASP A 74 -4.50 4.11 24.34
CA ASP A 74 -5.27 3.24 23.47
C ASP A 74 -4.34 2.22 22.84
N TYR A 75 -4.90 1.09 22.41
CA TYR A 75 -4.15 0.11 21.65
C TYR A 75 -4.00 0.59 20.21
N THR A 76 -2.76 0.71 19.77
CA THR A 76 -2.41 1.06 18.40
C THR A 76 -1.58 -0.04 17.80
N ILE A 77 -1.95 -0.50 16.61
CA ILE A 77 -1.11 -1.40 15.83
C ILE A 77 -0.32 -0.59 14.79
N SER A 78 0.88 -1.03 14.53
CA SER A 78 1.71 -0.56 13.43
C SER A 78 2.10 -1.74 12.56
N ILE A 79 2.03 -1.56 11.24
CA ILE A 79 2.46 -2.57 10.28
C ILE A 79 3.64 -2.03 9.51
N ASN A 80 4.81 -2.64 9.71
CA ASN A 80 6.06 -2.17 9.14
C ASN A 80 6.40 -2.85 7.81
N LYS A 81 5.95 -4.09 7.60
CA LYS A 81 6.11 -4.82 6.35
C LYS A 81 4.77 -5.05 5.70
N GLY A 82 4.79 -5.19 4.38
CA GLY A 82 3.61 -5.31 3.55
C GLY A 82 3.55 -4.19 2.53
N PHE A 83 2.55 -4.25 1.67
CA PHE A 83 2.35 -3.27 0.61
C PHE A 83 1.33 -2.23 1.04
N HIS A 84 1.78 -0.99 1.22
CA HIS A 84 0.96 0.13 1.65
C HIS A 84 0.32 0.80 0.45
N SER A 85 -0.99 1.03 0.52
CA SER A 85 -1.78 1.66 -0.54
C SER A 85 -2.85 2.56 0.08
N PHE A 86 -3.57 3.27 -0.78
CA PHE A 86 -4.69 4.12 -0.41
C PHE A 86 -5.98 3.54 -0.96
N CYS A 87 -7.07 3.72 -0.23
CA CYS A 87 -8.38 3.21 -0.65
C CYS A 87 -8.96 3.95 -1.85
N SER A 88 -8.51 5.20 -2.09
CA SER A 88 -8.98 6.03 -3.20
C SER A 88 -7.89 6.99 -3.68
N GLU A 89 -8.10 7.59 -4.87
CA GLU A 89 -7.22 8.64 -5.40
C GLU A 89 -7.20 9.87 -4.48
N LYS A 90 -8.34 10.23 -3.91
CA LYS A 90 -8.44 11.35 -2.99
C LYS A 90 -7.57 11.15 -1.75
N ASP A 91 -7.60 9.95 -1.17
CA ASP A 91 -6.77 9.61 -0.02
C ASP A 91 -5.28 9.69 -0.39
N ALA A 92 -4.91 9.22 -1.56
CA ALA A 92 -3.53 9.29 -2.05
C ALA A 92 -3.09 10.74 -2.27
N GLN A 93 -3.94 11.58 -2.85
CA GLN A 93 -3.65 12.99 -3.10
C GLN A 93 -3.47 13.80 -1.82
N ASN A 94 -4.08 13.38 -0.72
CA ASN A 94 -3.94 14.01 0.58
C ASN A 94 -2.67 13.58 1.33
N SER A 95 -1.93 12.61 0.79
CA SER A 95 -0.66 12.16 1.38
C SER A 95 0.49 13.14 1.04
N ASP A 96 1.39 13.34 2.00
CA ASP A 96 2.60 14.15 1.79
C ASP A 96 3.53 13.56 0.72
N LEU A 97 3.43 12.27 0.45
CA LEU A 97 4.24 11.59 -0.56
C LEU A 97 4.02 12.15 -1.97
N ILE A 98 2.82 12.67 -2.26
CA ILE A 98 2.49 13.22 -3.59
C ILE A 98 3.25 14.52 -3.90
N ARG A 99 3.83 15.17 -2.90
CA ARG A 99 4.59 16.41 -3.08
C ARG A 99 5.94 16.20 -3.75
N ASN A 100 6.44 14.97 -3.77
CA ASN A 100 7.68 14.65 -4.47
C ASN A 100 7.44 14.73 -6.00
N PHE A 101 8.35 15.38 -6.74
CA PHE A 101 8.21 15.54 -8.18
C PHE A 101 8.23 14.22 -8.96
N GLU A 102 8.80 13.16 -8.41
CA GLU A 102 8.81 11.82 -9.02
C GLU A 102 7.51 11.04 -8.75
N ALA A 103 6.67 11.53 -7.82
CA ALA A 103 5.48 10.81 -7.38
C ALA A 103 4.40 10.78 -8.45
N VAL A 104 3.86 9.59 -8.69
CA VAL A 104 2.71 9.37 -9.58
C VAL A 104 1.71 8.47 -8.89
N LEU A 105 0.44 8.63 -9.24
CA LEU A 105 -0.62 7.74 -8.78
C LEU A 105 -0.71 6.53 -9.68
N CYS A 106 -0.75 5.35 -9.07
CA CYS A 106 -0.80 4.08 -9.79
C CYS A 106 -1.99 3.25 -9.33
N LYS A 107 -2.64 2.61 -10.30
CA LYS A 107 -3.68 1.63 -10.04
C LYS A 107 -3.02 0.29 -9.72
N CYS A 108 -3.42 -0.30 -8.59
CA CYS A 108 -2.98 -1.63 -8.19
C CYS A 108 -4.19 -2.49 -7.85
N ILE A 109 -4.00 -3.80 -7.89
CA ILE A 109 -4.99 -4.78 -7.43
C ILE A 109 -4.41 -5.53 -6.26
N ILE A 110 -5.18 -5.64 -5.18
CA ILE A 110 -4.93 -6.58 -4.10
C ILE A 110 -5.79 -7.80 -4.40
N PRO A 111 -5.16 -8.96 -4.72
CA PRO A 111 -5.92 -10.11 -5.18
C PRO A 111 -6.71 -10.78 -4.06
N LYS A 112 -7.76 -11.48 -4.47
CA LYS A 112 -8.53 -12.38 -3.60
C LYS A 112 -7.60 -13.32 -2.84
N GLY A 113 -7.89 -13.54 -1.58
CA GLY A 113 -7.08 -14.40 -0.70
C GLY A 113 -5.95 -13.66 0.00
N SER A 114 -5.71 -12.38 -0.31
CA SER A 114 -4.74 -11.56 0.40
C SER A 114 -5.18 -11.26 1.82
N THR A 115 -4.21 -11.16 2.72
CA THR A 115 -4.43 -10.68 4.08
C THR A 115 -4.19 -9.17 4.11
N ILE A 116 -5.16 -8.44 4.62
CA ILE A 116 -5.12 -6.97 4.65
C ILE A 116 -5.41 -6.43 6.04
N SER A 117 -5.00 -5.18 6.26
CA SER A 117 -5.48 -4.34 7.35
C SER A 117 -5.77 -2.94 6.80
N SER A 118 -6.89 -2.35 7.18
CA SER A 118 -7.31 -1.03 6.70
C SER A 118 -7.70 -0.13 7.87
N ASN A 119 -7.43 1.17 7.74
CA ASN A 119 -7.85 2.20 8.70
C ASN A 119 -8.88 3.19 8.10
N GLY A 120 -9.46 2.85 6.94
CA GLY A 120 -10.43 3.69 6.24
C GLY A 120 -9.86 4.51 5.09
N SER A 121 -8.62 4.95 5.17
CA SER A 121 -7.94 5.71 4.10
C SER A 121 -6.76 4.96 3.50
N GLU A 122 -6.05 4.22 4.33
CA GLU A 122 -4.90 3.41 3.94
C GLU A 122 -5.21 1.92 4.10
N ILE A 123 -4.55 1.11 3.30
CA ILE A 123 -4.67 -0.34 3.34
C ILE A 123 -3.28 -0.96 3.17
N VAL A 124 -2.98 -1.96 3.99
CA VAL A 124 -1.75 -2.74 3.89
C VAL A 124 -2.11 -4.17 3.56
N ALA A 125 -1.42 -4.74 2.58
CA ALA A 125 -1.67 -6.11 2.12
C ALA A 125 -0.37 -6.91 2.04
N ASN A 126 -0.50 -8.23 2.16
CA ASN A 126 0.62 -9.13 1.94
C ASN A 126 0.87 -9.47 0.47
N GLN A 127 -0.03 -9.07 -0.42
CA GLN A 127 0.09 -9.26 -1.86
C GLN A 127 -0.43 -8.05 -2.61
N ILE A 128 0.20 -7.71 -3.74
CA ILE A 128 -0.24 -6.63 -4.59
C ILE A 128 0.24 -6.83 -6.03
N ILE A 129 -0.55 -6.35 -6.99
CA ILE A 129 -0.21 -6.34 -8.41
C ILE A 129 -0.28 -4.91 -8.91
N PHE A 130 0.80 -4.38 -9.45
CA PHE A 130 0.81 -3.10 -10.13
C PHE A 130 0.21 -3.25 -11.53
N ILE A 131 -0.83 -2.45 -11.83
CA ILE A 131 -1.52 -2.52 -13.11
C ILE A 131 -1.06 -1.43 -14.06
N GLU A 132 -1.23 -0.16 -13.68
CA GLU A 132 -0.90 0.97 -14.55
C GLU A 132 -0.81 2.28 -13.78
N GLU A 133 -0.13 3.25 -14.40
CA GLU A 133 -0.15 4.64 -13.92
C GLU A 133 -1.50 5.27 -14.24
N LEU A 134 -2.08 5.97 -13.28
CA LEU A 134 -3.30 6.75 -13.48
C LEU A 134 -2.95 8.08 -14.16
N LYS A 135 -3.74 8.43 -15.15
CA LYS A 135 -3.57 9.68 -15.89
C LYS A 135 -4.43 10.81 -15.34
#